data_4955c6018cd2e49fe027284c6d3eaee9
#
_entry.id   4955c6018cd2e49fe027284c6d3eaee9
#
_cell.length_a   1.000
_cell.length_b   1.000
_cell.length_c   1.000
_cell.angle_alpha   90.00
_cell.angle_beta   90.00
_cell.angle_gamma   90.00
#
_symmetry.space_group_name_H-M   'P 1'
#
loop_
_entity.id
_entity.type
_entity.pdbx_description
1 polymer ?
#
loop_
_entity_poly.entity_id
_entity_poly.type
_entity_poly.pdbx_seq_one_letter_code
_entity_poly.pdbx_strand_id
1 'polypeptide(L)'
;MAGEELRSVTLASGIQLAVWDSGPKDAPTLIFLHGFPESHRSWRHQIRHFSDRYRCIAPDQRGYGRSSKPQDVASYTADKLIVDIFQLADALEIANFTIVGHDWGGAISWPIAMMGQASGRVTRAVIANAPHAALFQRLIYTDPVQRKASQYMRAFRDPANDDLVRQHGLAALLLKALRWQPSPALEPEEREWMLANWQDRDACFGMLNWYRASAIDVPDEDAPYALPEGWSPPPVPKLTIPTLVIWAMDDLALPPGNLDGLEELVEDLTIAKVPGCGHFVQWERPDAVIAAMEQFLERTGNGPVA
;
A
#
# COMPACT_ATOMS: atom_id res chain seq x y z
N MET A 1 -2.05 -13.64 19.93
CA MET A 1 -0.61 -13.72 19.67
C MET A 1 0.11 -13.22 20.90
N ALA A 2 0.56 -14.12 21.75
CA ALA A 2 1.24 -13.75 22.98
C ALA A 2 2.72 -13.49 22.68
N GLY A 3 3.20 -12.27 22.98
CA GLY A 3 4.62 -11.93 22.96
C GLY A 3 5.10 -11.03 21.83
N GLU A 4 4.22 -10.54 20.96
CA GLU A 4 4.59 -9.68 19.84
C GLU A 4 4.18 -8.24 20.13
N GLU A 5 5.12 -7.47 20.64
CA GLU A 5 4.89 -6.08 21.00
C GLU A 5 5.30 -5.15 19.84
N LEU A 6 4.40 -4.24 19.48
CA LEU A 6 4.75 -3.14 18.58
C LEU A 6 5.84 -2.30 19.22
N ARG A 7 7.00 -2.23 18.58
CA ARG A 7 8.08 -1.35 19.00
C ARG A 7 8.07 -0.03 18.26
N SER A 8 8.44 1.04 18.94
CA SER A 8 8.65 2.34 18.28
C SER A 8 10.06 2.40 17.71
N VAL A 9 10.16 2.73 16.42
CA VAL A 9 11.42 2.95 15.70
C VAL A 9 11.49 4.40 15.28
N THR A 10 12.53 5.12 15.75
CA THR A 10 12.76 6.52 15.35
C THR A 10 13.64 6.54 14.10
N LEU A 11 13.13 7.15 13.04
CA LEU A 11 13.84 7.32 11.79
C LEU A 11 14.82 8.50 11.84
N ALA A 12 15.79 8.54 10.93
CA ALA A 12 16.72 9.66 10.82
C ALA A 12 16.03 11.01 10.55
N SER A 13 14.85 10.99 9.94
CA SER A 13 13.98 12.16 9.74
C SER A 13 13.30 12.67 11.02
N GLY A 14 13.40 11.95 12.15
CA GLY A 14 12.68 12.22 13.38
C GLY A 14 11.27 11.63 13.45
N ILE A 15 10.78 11.04 12.36
CA ILE A 15 9.52 10.29 12.35
C ILE A 15 9.65 9.03 13.21
N GLN A 16 8.63 8.74 13.99
CA GLN A 16 8.52 7.50 14.75
C GLN A 16 7.50 6.59 14.07
N LEU A 17 7.90 5.36 13.79
CA LEU A 17 7.01 4.32 13.29
C LEU A 17 6.78 3.26 14.36
N ALA A 18 5.53 2.89 14.56
CA ALA A 18 5.15 1.70 15.32
C ALA A 18 5.33 0.48 14.41
N VAL A 19 6.17 -0.46 14.81
CA VAL A 19 6.62 -1.54 13.93
C VAL A 19 6.37 -2.89 14.59
N TRP A 20 5.69 -3.77 13.87
CA TRP A 20 5.69 -5.20 14.19
C TRP A 20 6.94 -5.82 13.57
N ASP A 21 7.75 -6.47 14.38
CA ASP A 21 9.00 -7.15 13.98
C ASP A 21 8.96 -8.57 14.52
N SER A 22 8.79 -9.55 13.66
CA SER A 22 8.69 -10.96 14.03
C SER A 22 9.55 -11.84 13.11
N GLY A 23 9.84 -13.05 13.60
CA GLY A 23 10.69 -14.02 12.93
C GLY A 23 12.18 -13.86 13.24
N PRO A 24 13.02 -14.79 12.73
CA PRO A 24 14.46 -14.78 12.99
C PRO A 24 15.14 -13.54 12.39
N LYS A 25 15.95 -12.85 13.18
CA LYS A 25 16.59 -11.59 12.75
C LYS A 25 17.56 -11.75 11.59
N ASP A 26 18.18 -12.92 11.49
CA ASP A 26 19.18 -13.24 10.46
C ASP A 26 18.53 -13.86 9.21
N ALA A 27 17.20 -14.05 9.20
CA ALA A 27 16.47 -14.57 8.05
C ALA A 27 16.27 -13.49 6.97
N PRO A 28 16.03 -13.89 5.70
CA PRO A 28 15.65 -12.95 4.66
C PRO A 28 14.44 -12.11 5.09
N THR A 29 14.45 -10.81 4.79
CA THR A 29 13.47 -9.88 5.32
C THR A 29 12.35 -9.59 4.31
N LEU A 30 11.11 -9.62 4.81
CA LEU A 30 9.90 -9.13 4.15
C LEU A 30 9.43 -7.86 4.87
N ILE A 31 9.29 -6.74 4.15
CA ILE A 31 8.70 -5.51 4.70
C ILE A 31 7.30 -5.36 4.12
N PHE A 32 6.28 -5.37 5.00
CA PHE A 32 4.88 -5.33 4.65
C PHE A 32 4.30 -3.93 4.84
N LEU A 33 3.81 -3.31 3.77
CA LEU A 33 3.19 -2.00 3.78
C LEU A 33 1.69 -2.13 3.56
N HIS A 34 0.91 -1.68 4.53
CA HIS A 34 -0.55 -1.66 4.46
C HIS A 34 -1.06 -0.50 3.60
N GLY A 35 -2.34 -0.51 3.28
CA GLY A 35 -3.04 0.56 2.58
C GLY A 35 -3.96 1.39 3.46
N PHE A 36 -4.81 2.16 2.79
CA PHE A 36 -5.86 2.98 3.39
C PHE A 36 -7.17 2.16 3.51
N PRO A 37 -7.90 2.27 4.57
CA PRO A 37 -7.63 2.97 5.84
C PRO A 37 -7.22 1.99 6.95
N GLU A 38 -6.17 1.21 6.73
CA GLU A 38 -5.76 0.05 7.51
C GLU A 38 -4.56 0.33 8.45
N SER A 39 -3.83 -0.72 8.80
CA SER A 39 -2.62 -0.70 9.62
C SER A 39 -1.78 -1.95 9.32
N HIS A 40 -0.64 -2.12 10.03
CA HIS A 40 0.17 -3.36 10.01
C HIS A 40 -0.67 -4.64 10.17
N ARG A 41 -1.82 -4.57 10.87
CA ARG A 41 -2.69 -5.73 11.15
C ARG A 41 -3.33 -6.33 9.89
N SER A 42 -3.39 -5.59 8.79
CA SER A 42 -3.94 -6.09 7.52
C SER A 42 -3.15 -7.28 6.97
N TRP A 43 -1.87 -7.37 7.31
CA TRP A 43 -0.98 -8.45 6.90
C TRP A 43 -0.83 -9.60 7.93
N ARG A 44 -1.66 -9.64 9.00
CA ARG A 44 -1.56 -10.60 10.12
C ARG A 44 -1.48 -12.07 9.70
N HIS A 45 -2.21 -12.47 8.65
CA HIS A 45 -2.23 -13.85 8.16
C HIS A 45 -0.91 -14.21 7.48
N GLN A 46 -0.39 -13.34 6.61
CA GLN A 46 0.87 -13.52 5.92
C GLN A 46 2.04 -13.49 6.90
N ILE A 47 2.07 -12.52 7.80
CA ILE A 47 3.10 -12.41 8.84
C ILE A 47 3.15 -13.70 9.68
N ARG A 48 2.00 -14.19 10.16
CA ARG A 48 1.93 -15.43 10.92
C ARG A 48 2.50 -16.62 10.15
N HIS A 49 2.21 -16.68 8.84
CA HIS A 49 2.64 -17.79 8.00
C HIS A 49 4.14 -17.75 7.68
N PHE A 50 4.66 -16.56 7.42
CA PHE A 50 6.06 -16.42 6.95
C PHE A 50 7.07 -16.23 8.10
N SER A 51 6.66 -15.87 9.31
CA SER A 51 7.56 -15.53 10.42
C SER A 51 8.43 -16.69 10.93
N ASP A 52 8.13 -17.94 10.59
CA ASP A 52 9.00 -19.07 10.93
C ASP A 52 10.28 -19.11 10.04
N ARG A 53 10.23 -18.53 8.84
CA ARG A 53 11.28 -18.61 7.82
C ARG A 53 11.85 -17.26 7.41
N TYR A 54 11.15 -16.19 7.66
CA TYR A 54 11.49 -14.83 7.25
C TYR A 54 11.40 -13.87 8.45
N ARG A 55 12.22 -12.84 8.43
CA ARG A 55 11.99 -11.69 9.29
C ARG A 55 10.89 -10.84 8.68
N CYS A 56 9.77 -10.72 9.36
CA CYS A 56 8.59 -9.98 8.92
C CYS A 56 8.53 -8.63 9.63
N ILE A 57 8.63 -7.55 8.88
CA ILE A 57 8.57 -6.17 9.37
C ILE A 57 7.30 -5.53 8.83
N ALA A 58 6.42 -5.05 9.69
CA ALA A 58 5.20 -4.36 9.29
C ALA A 58 5.01 -3.08 10.10
N PRO A 59 5.35 -1.91 9.55
CA PRO A 59 5.09 -0.64 10.20
C PRO A 59 3.61 -0.23 10.07
N ASP A 60 3.06 0.44 11.09
CA ASP A 60 2.05 1.45 10.83
C ASP A 60 2.76 2.58 10.09
N GLN A 61 2.33 2.88 8.89
CA GLN A 61 2.99 3.91 8.09
C GLN A 61 2.72 5.31 8.67
N ARG A 62 3.50 6.32 8.26
CA ARG A 62 3.30 7.72 8.67
C ARG A 62 1.84 8.13 8.50
N GLY A 63 1.24 8.70 9.55
CA GLY A 63 -0.16 9.12 9.56
C GLY A 63 -1.13 8.05 10.07
N TYR A 64 -0.68 6.83 10.28
CA TYR A 64 -1.53 5.69 10.68
C TYR A 64 -1.24 5.19 12.09
N GLY A 65 -2.20 4.53 12.67
CA GLY A 65 -2.07 3.75 13.89
C GLY A 65 -1.36 4.48 15.01
N ARG A 66 -0.26 3.92 15.49
CA ARG A 66 0.57 4.50 16.57
C ARG A 66 1.80 5.26 16.07
N SER A 67 1.96 5.40 14.75
CA SER A 67 3.06 6.14 14.15
C SER A 67 2.86 7.66 14.20
N SER A 68 3.92 8.43 13.95
CA SER A 68 3.88 9.89 13.85
C SER A 68 2.84 10.35 12.83
N LYS A 69 2.09 11.40 13.20
CA LYS A 69 1.00 12.00 12.42
C LYS A 69 1.24 13.50 12.19
N PRO A 70 2.23 13.90 11.37
CA PRO A 70 2.40 15.31 11.02
C PRO A 70 1.10 15.92 10.49
N GLN A 71 0.80 17.16 10.87
CA GLN A 71 -0.47 17.79 10.51
C GLN A 71 -0.44 18.43 9.12
N ASP A 72 0.75 18.74 8.61
CA ASP A 72 0.90 19.38 7.31
C ASP A 72 0.87 18.36 6.16
N VAL A 73 0.19 18.72 5.06
CA VAL A 73 0.05 17.89 3.86
C VAL A 73 1.41 17.58 3.22
N ALA A 74 2.33 18.55 3.24
CA ALA A 74 3.64 18.40 2.61
C ALA A 74 4.51 17.33 3.28
N SER A 75 4.17 16.90 4.49
CA SER A 75 4.83 15.76 5.15
C SER A 75 4.47 14.39 4.56
N TYR A 76 3.52 14.33 3.63
CA TYR A 76 3.01 13.07 3.05
C TYR A 76 3.30 12.92 1.55
N THR A 77 4.23 13.69 1.01
CA THR A 77 4.68 13.52 -0.38
C THR A 77 5.38 12.19 -0.57
N ALA A 78 5.26 11.61 -1.76
CA ALA A 78 5.74 10.26 -2.06
C ALA A 78 7.24 10.06 -1.74
N ASP A 79 8.07 11.07 -2.02
CA ASP A 79 9.50 11.02 -1.69
C ASP A 79 9.76 10.81 -0.20
N LYS A 80 8.99 11.46 0.68
CA LYS A 80 9.11 11.31 2.14
C LYS A 80 8.65 9.95 2.62
N LEU A 81 7.53 9.45 2.06
CA LEU A 81 6.99 8.14 2.40
C LEU A 81 7.93 7.00 1.96
N ILE A 82 8.57 7.15 0.80
CA ILE A 82 9.58 6.22 0.30
C ILE A 82 10.82 6.23 1.21
N VAL A 83 11.31 7.42 1.56
CA VAL A 83 12.48 7.59 2.44
C VAL A 83 12.23 6.98 3.81
N ASP A 84 11.02 7.05 4.36
CA ASP A 84 10.69 6.40 5.64
C ASP A 84 11.01 4.90 5.63
N ILE A 85 10.74 4.20 4.53
CA ILE A 85 10.97 2.75 4.45
C ILE A 85 12.46 2.42 4.35
N PHE A 86 13.24 3.18 3.61
CA PHE A 86 14.69 2.99 3.60
C PHE A 86 15.32 3.33 4.95
N GLN A 87 14.90 4.40 5.61
CA GLN A 87 15.35 4.76 6.95
C GLN A 87 14.91 3.74 8.02
N LEU A 88 13.72 3.15 7.85
CA LEU A 88 13.29 2.04 8.69
C LEU A 88 14.22 0.84 8.53
N ALA A 89 14.54 0.46 7.30
CA ALA A 89 15.47 -0.63 7.03
C ALA A 89 16.87 -0.34 7.61
N ASP A 90 17.36 0.90 7.50
CA ASP A 90 18.63 1.32 8.09
C ASP A 90 18.61 1.23 9.64
N ALA A 91 17.55 1.76 10.26
CA ALA A 91 17.38 1.73 11.72
C ALA A 91 17.25 0.31 12.29
N LEU A 92 16.83 -0.65 11.46
CA LEU A 92 16.70 -2.07 11.80
C LEU A 92 17.90 -2.93 11.35
N GLU A 93 18.93 -2.29 10.80
CA GLU A 93 20.14 -2.94 10.24
C GLU A 93 19.82 -3.98 9.17
N ILE A 94 18.79 -3.70 8.33
CA ILE A 94 18.36 -4.55 7.21
C ILE A 94 19.12 -4.13 5.96
N ALA A 95 20.04 -4.97 5.51
CA ALA A 95 20.87 -4.69 4.33
C ALA A 95 20.06 -4.75 3.03
N ASN A 96 19.19 -5.76 2.90
CA ASN A 96 18.30 -5.93 1.75
C ASN A 96 16.97 -6.57 2.19
N PHE A 97 15.93 -6.38 1.38
CA PHE A 97 14.60 -6.88 1.69
C PHE A 97 13.75 -7.12 0.44
N THR A 98 12.73 -7.95 0.59
CA THR A 98 11.58 -8.00 -0.32
C THR A 98 10.55 -7.00 0.16
N ILE A 99 10.11 -6.09 -0.71
CA ILE A 99 9.01 -5.19 -0.40
C ILE A 99 7.67 -5.84 -0.73
N VAL A 100 6.72 -5.77 0.20
CA VAL A 100 5.35 -6.28 0.06
C VAL A 100 4.39 -5.14 0.36
N GLY A 101 3.49 -4.79 -0.55
CA GLY A 101 2.59 -3.66 -0.34
C GLY A 101 1.20 -3.89 -0.90
N HIS A 102 0.20 -3.29 -0.23
CA HIS A 102 -1.20 -3.27 -0.65
C HIS A 102 -1.70 -1.82 -0.74
N ASP A 103 -2.56 -1.50 -1.71
CA ASP A 103 -3.17 -0.18 -1.90
C ASP A 103 -2.11 0.95 -1.88
N TRP A 104 -2.19 1.94 -0.98
CA TRP A 104 -1.16 2.98 -0.83
C TRP A 104 0.22 2.41 -0.49
N GLY A 105 0.28 1.37 0.35
CA GLY A 105 1.54 0.67 0.61
C GLY A 105 2.11 0.02 -0.64
N GLY A 106 1.26 -0.52 -1.51
CA GLY A 106 1.65 -1.04 -2.82
C GLY A 106 2.03 0.08 -3.80
N ALA A 107 1.28 1.18 -3.79
CA ALA A 107 1.57 2.34 -4.66
C ALA A 107 2.97 2.91 -4.42
N ILE A 108 3.41 3.01 -3.15
CA ILE A 108 4.79 3.43 -2.83
C ILE A 108 5.81 2.29 -2.99
N SER A 109 5.37 1.02 -2.97
CA SER A 109 6.28 -0.11 -3.20
C SER A 109 6.87 -0.14 -4.61
N TRP A 110 6.14 0.34 -5.62
CA TRP A 110 6.67 0.49 -6.98
C TRP A 110 7.93 1.38 -7.01
N PRO A 111 7.89 2.64 -6.60
CA PRO A 111 9.10 3.49 -6.60
C PRO A 111 10.17 3.01 -5.60
N ILE A 112 9.80 2.40 -4.46
CA ILE A 112 10.78 1.78 -3.54
C ILE A 112 11.57 0.68 -4.26
N ALA A 113 10.89 -0.19 -5.00
CA ALA A 113 11.51 -1.25 -5.78
C ALA A 113 12.42 -0.69 -6.89
N MET A 114 11.93 0.31 -7.64
CA MET A 114 12.70 0.97 -8.70
C MET A 114 13.96 1.66 -8.18
N MET A 115 13.88 2.32 -7.02
CA MET A 115 15.03 2.99 -6.40
C MET A 115 16.00 1.99 -5.76
N GLY A 116 15.49 0.93 -5.15
CA GLY A 116 16.26 -0.04 -4.39
C GLY A 116 16.93 -1.11 -5.24
N GLN A 117 16.44 -1.39 -6.45
CA GLN A 117 17.01 -2.46 -7.31
C GLN A 117 18.46 -2.23 -7.69
N ALA A 118 18.83 -1.00 -8.07
CA ALA A 118 20.18 -0.69 -8.53
C ALA A 118 21.24 -0.82 -7.42
N SER A 119 20.86 -0.62 -6.16
CA SER A 119 21.72 -0.75 -4.99
C SER A 119 21.67 -2.15 -4.35
N GLY A 120 20.81 -3.05 -4.86
CA GLY A 120 20.54 -4.35 -4.25
C GLY A 120 19.81 -4.28 -2.90
N ARG A 121 19.31 -3.10 -2.51
CA ARG A 121 18.54 -2.91 -1.26
C ARG A 121 17.16 -3.59 -1.35
N VAL A 122 16.52 -3.53 -2.51
CA VAL A 122 15.27 -4.25 -2.78
C VAL A 122 15.57 -5.36 -3.78
N THR A 123 15.32 -6.58 -3.38
CA THR A 123 15.66 -7.79 -4.18
C THR A 123 14.44 -8.38 -4.88
N ARG A 124 13.24 -8.11 -4.38
CA ARG A 124 11.95 -8.58 -4.94
C ARG A 124 10.86 -7.60 -4.57
N ALA A 125 9.78 -7.61 -5.34
CA ALA A 125 8.55 -6.87 -5.01
C ALA A 125 7.32 -7.79 -5.06
N VAL A 126 6.42 -7.62 -4.09
CA VAL A 126 5.09 -8.23 -4.07
C VAL A 126 4.08 -7.09 -3.91
N ILE A 127 3.21 -6.91 -4.89
CA ILE A 127 2.30 -5.78 -4.94
C ILE A 127 0.87 -6.31 -5.09
N ALA A 128 0.04 -6.04 -4.08
CA ALA A 128 -1.34 -6.48 -4.04
C ALA A 128 -2.29 -5.30 -4.27
N ASN A 129 -3.18 -5.40 -5.24
CA ASN A 129 -4.20 -4.40 -5.57
C ASN A 129 -3.68 -2.95 -5.46
N ALA A 130 -2.57 -2.68 -6.12
CA ALA A 130 -1.96 -1.35 -6.20
C ALA A 130 -1.39 -1.11 -7.60
N PRO A 131 -1.95 -0.17 -8.36
CA PRO A 131 -1.54 0.07 -9.73
C PRO A 131 -0.19 0.77 -9.81
N HIS A 132 0.52 0.56 -10.91
CA HIS A 132 1.65 1.40 -11.25
C HIS A 132 1.16 2.81 -11.60
N ALA A 133 1.74 3.84 -10.98
CA ALA A 133 1.22 5.21 -11.02
C ALA A 133 1.01 5.76 -12.45
N ALA A 134 1.91 5.44 -13.39
CA ALA A 134 1.80 5.91 -14.78
C ALA A 134 0.62 5.26 -15.52
N LEU A 135 0.38 3.96 -15.30
CA LEU A 135 -0.76 3.24 -15.89
C LEU A 135 -2.07 3.71 -15.27
N PHE A 136 -2.09 3.87 -13.97
CA PHE A 136 -3.25 4.37 -13.22
C PHE A 136 -3.68 5.77 -13.67
N GLN A 137 -2.72 6.70 -13.78
CA GLN A 137 -2.99 8.06 -14.26
C GLN A 137 -3.54 8.05 -15.70
N ARG A 138 -2.97 7.21 -16.57
CA ARG A 138 -3.48 7.04 -17.95
C ARG A 138 -4.91 6.54 -17.95
N LEU A 139 -5.22 5.51 -17.16
CA LEU A 139 -6.57 4.96 -17.05
C LEU A 139 -7.57 5.98 -16.49
N ILE A 140 -7.20 6.75 -15.47
CA ILE A 140 -8.07 7.81 -14.95
C ILE A 140 -8.43 8.81 -16.05
N TYR A 141 -7.52 9.11 -16.98
CA TYR A 141 -7.81 10.01 -18.10
C TYR A 141 -8.64 9.37 -19.21
N THR A 142 -8.47 8.07 -19.49
CA THR A 142 -8.98 7.45 -20.71
C THR A 142 -10.07 6.41 -20.49
N ASP A 143 -10.19 5.85 -19.29
CA ASP A 143 -11.13 4.77 -18.98
C ASP A 143 -12.26 5.27 -18.08
N PRO A 144 -13.54 5.22 -18.53
CA PRO A 144 -14.67 5.68 -17.72
C PRO A 144 -14.88 4.86 -16.46
N VAL A 145 -14.52 3.57 -16.45
CA VAL A 145 -14.69 2.69 -15.29
C VAL A 145 -13.71 3.10 -14.20
N GLN A 146 -12.42 3.24 -14.52
CA GLN A 146 -11.42 3.66 -13.55
C GLN A 146 -11.65 5.09 -13.08
N ARG A 147 -11.99 6.04 -13.97
CA ARG A 147 -12.26 7.43 -13.55
C ARG A 147 -13.41 7.49 -12.56
N LYS A 148 -14.51 6.81 -12.84
CA LYS A 148 -15.66 6.73 -11.93
C LYS A 148 -15.27 6.11 -10.59
N ALA A 149 -14.54 5.00 -10.60
CA ALA A 149 -14.05 4.33 -9.42
C ALA A 149 -13.14 5.22 -8.55
N SER A 150 -12.44 6.20 -9.17
CA SER A 150 -11.49 7.08 -8.48
C SER A 150 -12.10 8.38 -7.94
N GLN A 151 -13.40 8.67 -8.15
CA GLN A 151 -14.01 9.94 -7.72
C GLN A 151 -13.97 10.15 -6.19
N TYR A 152 -13.89 9.08 -5.39
CA TYR A 152 -13.73 9.19 -3.94
C TYR A 152 -12.46 9.96 -3.53
N MET A 153 -11.39 9.91 -4.34
CA MET A 153 -10.15 10.64 -4.10
C MET A 153 -10.37 12.16 -4.07
N ARG A 154 -11.30 12.67 -4.89
CA ARG A 154 -11.69 14.08 -4.87
C ARG A 154 -12.37 14.45 -3.56
N ALA A 155 -13.28 13.59 -3.08
CA ALA A 155 -13.96 13.80 -1.80
C ALA A 155 -12.97 13.79 -0.61
N PHE A 156 -11.94 12.95 -0.65
CA PHE A 156 -10.90 12.88 0.40
C PHE A 156 -9.96 14.10 0.39
N ARG A 157 -9.81 14.73 -0.75
CA ARG A 157 -9.02 15.96 -0.93
C ARG A 157 -9.79 17.23 -0.61
N ASP A 158 -11.11 17.19 -0.67
CA ASP A 158 -11.97 18.37 -0.50
C ASP A 158 -12.03 18.81 0.98
N PRO A 159 -11.52 20.01 1.31
CA PRO A 159 -11.58 20.55 2.67
C PRO A 159 -13.01 20.73 3.22
N ALA A 160 -14.02 20.83 2.35
CA ALA A 160 -15.41 20.90 2.75
C ALA A 160 -15.88 19.67 3.55
N ASN A 161 -15.15 18.55 3.45
CA ASN A 161 -15.42 17.34 4.20
C ASN A 161 -14.70 17.28 5.57
N ASP A 162 -13.83 18.25 5.89
CA ASP A 162 -13.03 18.22 7.12
C ASP A 162 -13.89 18.25 8.37
N ASP A 163 -14.95 19.08 8.39
CA ASP A 163 -15.83 19.17 9.55
C ASP A 163 -16.62 17.88 9.79
N LEU A 164 -16.99 17.17 8.72
CA LEU A 164 -17.59 15.83 8.83
C LEU A 164 -16.65 14.87 9.55
N VAL A 165 -15.36 14.86 9.15
CA VAL A 165 -14.34 14.01 9.77
C VAL A 165 -14.05 14.44 11.20
N ARG A 166 -13.92 15.74 11.49
CA ARG A 166 -13.72 16.24 12.86
C ARG A 166 -14.84 15.85 13.81
N GLN A 167 -16.08 15.90 13.36
CA GLN A 167 -17.25 15.59 14.19
C GLN A 167 -17.52 14.09 14.32
N HIS A 168 -17.38 13.33 13.25
CA HIS A 168 -17.87 11.95 13.15
C HIS A 168 -16.80 10.90 12.86
N GLY A 169 -15.54 11.28 12.66
CA GLY A 169 -14.45 10.37 12.30
C GLY A 169 -14.43 9.98 10.82
N LEU A 170 -13.47 9.14 10.47
CA LEU A 170 -13.25 8.73 9.08
C LEU A 170 -14.43 7.92 8.52
N ALA A 171 -15.09 7.09 9.33
CA ALA A 171 -16.21 6.24 8.90
C ALA A 171 -17.33 7.04 8.21
N ALA A 172 -17.62 8.25 8.67
CA ALA A 172 -18.64 9.09 8.07
C ALA A 172 -18.28 9.54 6.65
N LEU A 173 -17.01 9.86 6.41
CA LEU A 173 -16.51 10.21 5.08
C LEU A 173 -16.47 9.00 4.15
N LEU A 174 -16.05 7.83 4.64
CA LEU A 174 -16.05 6.58 3.87
C LEU A 174 -17.47 6.19 3.42
N LEU A 175 -18.43 6.31 4.32
CA LEU A 175 -19.84 6.06 3.99
C LEU A 175 -20.36 7.06 2.93
N LYS A 176 -20.03 8.35 3.08
CA LYS A 176 -20.43 9.41 2.15
C LYS A 176 -19.81 9.22 0.76
N ALA A 177 -18.51 8.98 0.68
CA ALA A 177 -17.74 8.99 -0.57
C ALA A 177 -17.78 7.64 -1.32
N LEU A 178 -17.76 6.53 -0.58
CA LEU A 178 -17.63 5.17 -1.12
C LEU A 178 -18.86 4.29 -0.86
N ARG A 179 -19.80 4.73 0.00
CA ARG A 179 -20.86 3.88 0.57
C ARG A 179 -20.29 2.62 1.22
N TRP A 180 -19.05 2.72 1.72
CA TRP A 180 -18.29 1.60 2.25
C TRP A 180 -18.27 1.58 3.78
N GLN A 181 -18.31 0.39 4.33
CA GLN A 181 -18.16 0.09 5.76
C GLN A 181 -17.29 -1.16 5.88
N PRO A 182 -16.59 -1.37 7.03
CA PRO A 182 -15.85 -2.59 7.25
C PRO A 182 -16.70 -3.82 7.06
N SER A 183 -16.18 -4.78 6.31
CA SER A 183 -16.89 -6.03 6.04
C SER A 183 -17.33 -6.70 7.34
N PRO A 184 -18.58 -7.18 7.45
CA PRO A 184 -19.01 -7.99 8.57
C PRO A 184 -18.27 -9.34 8.64
N ALA A 185 -17.60 -9.75 7.57
CA ALA A 185 -16.75 -10.94 7.53
C ALA A 185 -15.36 -10.73 8.16
N LEU A 186 -14.98 -9.46 8.42
CA LEU A 186 -13.76 -9.16 9.16
C LEU A 186 -13.93 -9.62 10.62
N GLU A 187 -12.90 -10.24 11.20
CA GLU A 187 -12.93 -10.71 12.58
C GLU A 187 -13.34 -9.56 13.53
N PRO A 188 -14.22 -9.81 14.52
CA PRO A 188 -14.75 -8.76 15.38
C PRO A 188 -13.68 -7.89 16.03
N GLU A 189 -12.59 -8.47 16.52
CA GLU A 189 -11.47 -7.74 17.13
C GLU A 189 -10.79 -6.79 16.14
N GLU A 190 -10.57 -7.24 14.91
CA GLU A 190 -9.96 -6.42 13.86
C GLU A 190 -10.87 -5.27 13.45
N ARG A 191 -12.16 -5.54 13.35
CA ARG A 191 -13.18 -4.53 13.04
C ARG A 191 -13.27 -3.47 14.14
N GLU A 192 -13.29 -3.86 15.41
CA GLU A 192 -13.29 -2.94 16.55
C GLU A 192 -12.05 -2.08 16.57
N TRP A 193 -10.88 -2.69 16.36
CA TRP A 193 -9.61 -1.98 16.30
C TRP A 193 -9.59 -0.96 15.16
N MET A 194 -10.02 -1.34 13.97
CA MET A 194 -10.11 -0.46 12.81
C MET A 194 -11.04 0.74 13.07
N LEU A 195 -12.24 0.47 13.60
CA LEU A 195 -13.21 1.52 13.92
C LEU A 195 -12.69 2.47 15.01
N ALA A 196 -11.95 1.98 16.01
CA ALA A 196 -11.34 2.82 17.05
C ALA A 196 -10.28 3.77 16.44
N ASN A 197 -9.43 3.28 15.53
CA ASN A 197 -8.44 4.12 14.84
C ASN A 197 -9.09 5.20 13.96
N TRP A 198 -10.27 4.94 13.39
CA TRP A 198 -11.01 5.92 12.61
C TRP A 198 -11.71 6.99 13.48
N GLN A 199 -11.62 6.89 14.81
CA GLN A 199 -12.02 7.93 15.75
C GLN A 199 -10.84 8.80 16.22
N ASP A 200 -9.59 8.38 16.00
CA ASP A 200 -8.41 9.23 16.21
C ASP A 200 -8.34 10.28 15.10
N ARG A 201 -8.59 11.54 15.45
CA ARG A 201 -8.65 12.65 14.48
C ARG A 201 -7.31 12.90 13.79
N ASP A 202 -6.22 12.77 14.52
CA ASP A 202 -4.89 12.95 13.95
C ASP A 202 -4.59 11.83 12.93
N ALA A 203 -5.00 10.59 13.22
CA ALA A 203 -4.91 9.50 12.27
C ALA A 203 -5.83 9.70 11.06
N CYS A 204 -7.07 10.17 11.24
CA CYS A 204 -7.98 10.47 10.13
C CYS A 204 -7.35 11.45 9.14
N PHE A 205 -6.83 12.57 9.63
CA PHE A 205 -6.19 13.56 8.76
C PHE A 205 -4.85 13.10 8.22
N GLY A 206 -4.05 12.34 9.00
CA GLY A 206 -2.86 11.68 8.51
C GLY A 206 -3.12 10.77 7.31
N MET A 207 -4.14 9.92 7.41
CA MET A 207 -4.59 9.05 6.31
C MET A 207 -5.06 9.85 5.09
N LEU A 208 -5.87 10.90 5.28
CA LEU A 208 -6.34 11.74 4.18
C LEU A 208 -5.22 12.53 3.51
N ASN A 209 -4.16 12.88 4.24
CA ASN A 209 -3.04 13.62 3.69
C ASN A 209 -2.24 12.81 2.65
N TRP A 210 -2.29 11.47 2.64
CA TRP A 210 -1.75 10.66 1.56
C TRP A 210 -2.42 10.99 0.21
N TYR A 211 -3.75 11.18 0.23
CA TYR A 211 -4.50 11.59 -0.96
C TYR A 211 -4.25 13.05 -1.32
N ARG A 212 -4.18 13.94 -0.32
CA ARG A 212 -3.99 15.39 -0.52
C ARG A 212 -2.61 15.74 -1.05
N ALA A 213 -1.58 14.99 -0.64
CA ALA A 213 -0.21 15.16 -1.10
C ALA A 213 0.07 14.43 -2.43
N SER A 214 -0.81 13.53 -2.86
CA SER A 214 -0.64 12.76 -4.09
C SER A 214 -0.77 13.64 -5.32
N ALA A 215 0.15 13.44 -6.27
CA ALA A 215 0.16 14.11 -7.57
C ALA A 215 -0.81 13.48 -8.60
N ILE A 216 -1.52 12.40 -8.25
CA ILE A 216 -2.52 11.78 -9.14
C ILE A 216 -3.63 12.78 -9.41
N ASP A 217 -3.85 13.14 -10.66
CA ASP A 217 -4.96 13.98 -11.09
C ASP A 217 -6.21 13.14 -11.31
N VAL A 218 -7.35 13.60 -10.79
CA VAL A 218 -8.65 12.95 -10.97
C VAL A 218 -9.63 13.98 -11.51
N PRO A 219 -9.82 14.04 -12.83
CA PRO A 219 -10.81 14.90 -13.47
C PRO A 219 -12.23 14.61 -13.00
N ASP A 220 -13.15 15.56 -13.24
CA ASP A 220 -14.58 15.31 -13.04
C ASP A 220 -15.04 14.10 -13.85
N GLU A 221 -16.03 13.38 -13.35
CA GLU A 221 -16.56 12.19 -14.02
C GLU A 221 -17.01 12.51 -15.47
N ASP A 222 -17.59 13.70 -15.67
CA ASP A 222 -18.11 14.16 -16.97
C ASP A 222 -17.05 14.81 -17.88
N ALA A 223 -15.79 14.95 -17.43
CA ALA A 223 -14.73 15.51 -18.27
C ALA A 223 -14.41 14.58 -19.45
N PRO A 224 -13.89 15.11 -20.59
CA PRO A 224 -13.54 14.28 -21.75
C PRO A 224 -12.60 13.12 -21.38
N TYR A 225 -12.88 11.92 -21.91
CA TYR A 225 -12.04 10.73 -21.74
C TYR A 225 -10.90 10.74 -22.76
N ALA A 226 -9.92 11.59 -22.51
CA ALA A 226 -8.76 11.74 -23.38
C ALA A 226 -7.53 12.14 -22.53
N LEU A 227 -6.36 11.80 -23.02
CA LEU A 227 -5.12 12.31 -22.42
C LEU A 227 -5.06 13.84 -22.60
N PRO A 228 -4.66 14.60 -21.56
CA PRO A 228 -4.39 16.02 -21.70
C PRO A 228 -3.35 16.28 -22.80
N GLU A 229 -3.47 17.40 -23.49
CA GLU A 229 -2.50 17.79 -24.52
C GLU A 229 -1.07 17.84 -23.94
N GLY A 230 -0.14 17.17 -24.63
CA GLY A 230 1.25 17.07 -24.18
C GLY A 230 1.49 16.14 -23.00
N TRP A 231 0.46 15.45 -22.48
CA TRP A 231 0.68 14.52 -21.37
C TRP A 231 1.47 13.30 -21.85
N SER A 232 2.48 12.96 -21.07
CA SER A 232 3.20 11.69 -21.15
C SER A 232 3.51 11.21 -19.72
N PRO A 233 3.58 9.89 -19.48
CA PRO A 233 4.02 9.41 -18.19
C PRO A 233 5.45 9.87 -17.94
N PRO A 234 5.81 10.19 -16.68
CA PRO A 234 7.21 10.47 -16.36
C PRO A 234 8.08 9.26 -16.74
N PRO A 235 9.28 9.46 -17.26
CA PRO A 235 10.19 8.36 -17.53
C PRO A 235 10.55 7.67 -16.20
N VAL A 236 10.27 6.38 -16.13
CA VAL A 236 10.63 5.54 -14.97
C VAL A 236 11.54 4.41 -15.44
N PRO A 237 12.55 4.00 -14.63
CA PRO A 237 13.36 2.87 -14.97
C PRO A 237 12.50 1.59 -15.00
N LYS A 238 12.78 0.72 -15.95
CA LYS A 238 12.17 -0.62 -15.98
C LYS A 238 12.54 -1.37 -14.69
N LEU A 239 11.56 -2.03 -14.09
CA LEU A 239 11.80 -2.85 -12.91
C LEU A 239 12.34 -4.21 -13.38
N THR A 240 13.58 -4.53 -12.98
CA THR A 240 14.30 -5.73 -13.41
C THR A 240 14.32 -6.84 -12.36
N ILE A 241 14.04 -6.50 -11.10
CA ILE A 241 13.92 -7.49 -10.02
C ILE A 241 12.63 -8.31 -10.16
N PRO A 242 12.63 -9.57 -9.72
CA PRO A 242 11.42 -10.38 -9.71
C PRO A 242 10.26 -9.67 -9.00
N THR A 243 9.12 -9.60 -9.67
CA THR A 243 7.95 -8.87 -9.18
C THR A 243 6.70 -9.74 -9.31
N LEU A 244 6.01 -9.92 -8.18
CA LEU A 244 4.69 -10.55 -8.11
C LEU A 244 3.63 -9.46 -7.97
N VAL A 245 2.64 -9.46 -8.86
CA VAL A 245 1.43 -8.65 -8.73
C VAL A 245 0.26 -9.57 -8.41
N ILE A 246 -0.39 -9.35 -7.26
CA ILE A 246 -1.58 -10.08 -6.84
C ILE A 246 -2.77 -9.15 -7.04
N TRP A 247 -3.80 -9.62 -7.75
CA TRP A 247 -4.93 -8.77 -8.08
C TRP A 247 -6.26 -9.46 -7.81
N ALA A 248 -7.05 -8.87 -6.92
CA ALA A 248 -8.45 -9.22 -6.70
C ALA A 248 -9.28 -8.74 -7.88
N MET A 249 -9.98 -9.67 -8.54
CA MET A 249 -10.64 -9.37 -9.83
C MET A 249 -11.96 -8.61 -9.69
N ASP A 250 -12.54 -8.56 -8.48
CA ASP A 250 -13.80 -7.86 -8.19
C ASP A 250 -13.56 -6.57 -7.39
N ASP A 251 -12.35 -6.02 -7.46
CA ASP A 251 -12.00 -4.74 -6.84
C ASP A 251 -12.75 -3.59 -7.54
N LEU A 252 -13.61 -2.90 -6.78
CA LEU A 252 -14.41 -1.80 -7.30
C LEU A 252 -13.66 -0.46 -7.33
N ALA A 253 -12.58 -0.32 -6.56
CA ALA A 253 -11.73 0.88 -6.56
C ALA A 253 -10.65 0.82 -7.64
N LEU A 254 -10.10 -0.37 -7.85
CA LEU A 254 -8.99 -0.64 -8.76
C LEU A 254 -9.35 -1.81 -9.70
N PRO A 255 -10.17 -1.56 -10.73
CA PRO A 255 -10.56 -2.58 -11.71
C PRO A 255 -9.37 -3.25 -12.38
N PRO A 256 -9.54 -4.50 -12.89
CA PRO A 256 -8.46 -5.30 -13.47
C PRO A 256 -7.72 -4.67 -14.66
N GLY A 257 -8.29 -3.67 -15.34
CA GLY A 257 -7.61 -2.91 -16.41
C GLY A 257 -6.29 -2.27 -15.97
N ASN A 258 -6.06 -2.12 -14.66
CA ASN A 258 -4.78 -1.65 -14.12
C ASN A 258 -3.61 -2.64 -14.30
N LEU A 259 -3.90 -3.87 -14.72
CA LEU A 259 -2.88 -4.86 -15.07
C LEU A 259 -2.32 -4.68 -16.49
N ASP A 260 -3.06 -3.99 -17.37
CA ASP A 260 -2.71 -3.86 -18.78
C ASP A 260 -1.49 -2.94 -18.97
N GLY A 261 -0.43 -3.47 -19.58
CA GLY A 261 0.82 -2.76 -19.85
C GLY A 261 1.89 -2.91 -18.76
N LEU A 262 1.64 -3.69 -17.70
CA LEU A 262 2.66 -3.96 -16.68
C LEU A 262 3.86 -4.71 -17.24
N GLU A 263 3.69 -5.57 -18.23
CA GLU A 263 4.74 -6.30 -18.93
C GLU A 263 5.76 -5.40 -19.65
N GLU A 264 5.36 -4.18 -19.99
CA GLU A 264 6.25 -3.19 -20.57
C GLU A 264 7.18 -2.55 -19.52
N LEU A 265 6.71 -2.51 -18.25
CA LEU A 265 7.36 -1.83 -17.14
C LEU A 265 8.16 -2.76 -16.23
N VAL A 266 7.87 -4.06 -16.26
CA VAL A 266 8.50 -5.09 -15.40
C VAL A 266 9.08 -6.20 -16.26
N GLU A 267 10.32 -6.57 -15.98
CA GLU A 267 11.03 -7.60 -16.76
C GLU A 267 10.67 -9.02 -16.31
N ASP A 268 10.80 -9.31 -15.01
CA ASP A 268 10.40 -10.61 -14.42
C ASP A 268 9.06 -10.43 -13.67
N LEU A 269 7.96 -10.42 -14.42
CA LEU A 269 6.61 -10.22 -13.93
C LEU A 269 5.86 -11.54 -13.74
N THR A 270 5.31 -11.73 -12.56
CA THR A 270 4.31 -12.77 -12.27
C THR A 270 3.01 -12.11 -11.86
N ILE A 271 1.88 -12.50 -12.44
CA ILE A 271 0.56 -11.98 -12.07
C ILE A 271 -0.29 -13.12 -11.50
N ALA A 272 -0.75 -12.98 -10.25
CA ALA A 272 -1.70 -13.87 -9.60
C ALA A 272 -3.08 -13.19 -9.52
N LYS A 273 -4.03 -13.66 -10.33
CA LYS A 273 -5.41 -13.16 -10.35
C LYS A 273 -6.26 -13.93 -9.33
N VAL A 274 -6.95 -13.22 -8.42
CA VAL A 274 -7.78 -13.78 -7.36
C VAL A 274 -9.26 -13.46 -7.66
N PRO A 275 -10.03 -14.39 -8.23
CA PRO A 275 -11.45 -14.17 -8.51
C PRO A 275 -12.30 -14.24 -7.24
N GLY A 276 -13.47 -13.61 -7.26
CA GLY A 276 -14.42 -13.62 -6.16
C GLY A 276 -13.88 -12.91 -4.91
N CYS A 277 -13.12 -11.85 -5.09
CA CYS A 277 -12.46 -11.12 -4.03
C CYS A 277 -12.44 -9.62 -4.34
N GLY A 278 -12.73 -8.80 -3.34
CA GLY A 278 -12.69 -7.35 -3.39
C GLY A 278 -11.30 -6.79 -3.10
N HIS A 279 -11.26 -5.49 -2.78
CA HIS A 279 -10.04 -4.71 -2.66
C HIS A 279 -9.04 -5.25 -1.62
N PHE A 280 -9.51 -5.75 -0.50
CA PHE A 280 -8.65 -6.13 0.63
C PHE A 280 -8.20 -7.59 0.55
N VAL A 281 -7.58 -7.96 -0.56
CA VAL A 281 -7.22 -9.34 -0.91
C VAL A 281 -6.41 -10.06 0.18
N GLN A 282 -5.56 -9.35 0.91
CA GLN A 282 -4.64 -9.92 1.91
C GLN A 282 -5.36 -10.51 3.14
N TRP A 283 -6.59 -10.07 3.43
CA TRP A 283 -7.40 -10.68 4.49
C TRP A 283 -8.76 -11.22 4.02
N GLU A 284 -9.24 -10.83 2.84
CA GLU A 284 -10.43 -11.46 2.23
C GLU A 284 -10.11 -12.86 1.69
N ARG A 285 -8.92 -13.04 1.11
CA ARG A 285 -8.45 -14.32 0.54
C ARG A 285 -6.99 -14.60 0.97
N PRO A 286 -6.73 -14.68 2.30
CA PRO A 286 -5.37 -14.81 2.83
C PRO A 286 -4.63 -16.04 2.29
N ASP A 287 -5.32 -17.17 2.12
CA ASP A 287 -4.73 -18.41 1.61
C ASP A 287 -4.24 -18.25 0.16
N ALA A 288 -5.01 -17.56 -0.68
CA ALA A 288 -4.61 -17.30 -2.07
C ALA A 288 -3.38 -16.39 -2.15
N VAL A 289 -3.32 -15.37 -1.30
CA VAL A 289 -2.16 -14.47 -1.21
C VAL A 289 -0.93 -15.21 -0.70
N ILE A 290 -1.07 -16.01 0.36
CA ILE A 290 0.01 -16.83 0.91
C ILE A 290 0.55 -17.80 -0.15
N ALA A 291 -0.33 -18.54 -0.83
CA ALA A 291 0.10 -19.50 -1.86
C ALA A 291 0.82 -18.83 -3.04
N ALA A 292 0.34 -17.67 -3.49
CA ALA A 292 1.00 -16.90 -4.55
C ALA A 292 2.39 -16.40 -4.10
N MET A 293 2.51 -15.90 -2.88
CA MET A 293 3.78 -15.46 -2.31
C MET A 293 4.75 -16.62 -2.12
N GLU A 294 4.30 -17.79 -1.62
CA GLU A 294 5.17 -18.97 -1.46
C GLU A 294 5.77 -19.41 -2.80
N GLN A 295 4.92 -19.65 -3.80
CA GLN A 295 5.37 -20.03 -5.13
C GLN A 295 6.38 -19.03 -5.73
N PHE A 296 6.10 -17.73 -5.54
CA PHE A 296 6.98 -16.69 -6.02
C PHE A 296 8.32 -16.66 -5.29
N LEU A 297 8.34 -16.72 -3.96
CA LEU A 297 9.55 -16.71 -3.13
C LEU A 297 10.40 -17.98 -3.36
N GLU A 298 9.77 -19.13 -3.55
CA GLU A 298 10.46 -20.38 -3.89
C GLU A 298 11.10 -20.30 -5.29
N ARG A 299 10.37 -19.82 -6.30
CA ARG A 299 10.87 -19.66 -7.67
C ARG A 299 12.08 -18.73 -7.73
N THR A 300 12.05 -17.63 -6.97
CA THR A 300 13.07 -16.59 -7.04
C THR A 300 14.25 -16.80 -6.08
N GLY A 301 14.20 -17.86 -5.24
CA GLY A 301 15.27 -18.22 -4.30
C GLY A 301 15.43 -17.26 -3.12
N ASN A 302 16.18 -17.70 -2.11
CA ASN A 302 16.49 -16.89 -0.90
C ASN A 302 17.79 -16.09 -1.03
N GLY A 303 18.46 -16.15 -2.19
CA GLY A 303 19.74 -15.47 -2.41
C GLY A 303 19.60 -14.10 -3.05
N PRO A 304 20.61 -13.22 -2.94
CA PRO A 304 20.68 -12.03 -3.77
C PRO A 304 20.68 -12.46 -5.23
N VAL A 305 19.91 -11.77 -6.07
CA VAL A 305 20.02 -11.91 -7.52
C VAL A 305 21.44 -11.49 -7.88
N ALA A 306 22.19 -12.38 -8.54
CA ALA A 306 23.60 -12.18 -8.89
C ALA A 306 23.80 -11.01 -9.87
#